data_c90e71d0fa1bc44d887d6a89368d02c9
#
_entry.id   c90e71d0fa1bc44d887d6a89368d02c9
#
_cell.length_a   1.000
_cell.length_b   1.000
_cell.length_c   1.000
_cell.angle_alpha   90.00
_cell.angle_beta   90.00
_cell.angle_gamma   90.00
#
_symmetry.space_group_name_H-M   'P 1'
#
loop_
_entity.id
_entity.type
_entity.pdbx_description
1 polymer ?
#
loop_
_entity_poly.entity_id
_entity_poly.type
_entity_poly.pdbx_seq_one_letter_code
_entity_poly.pdbx_strand_id
1 'polypeptide(L)'
;MRREILVAAAILLDSRGRVLLVGNDWGRRGRVRYTLPGGTVEPGETAVEALVREVREETGLRVRSVEHLAYVIQVEDRRKNERTLAMAFRATYEGLLNPRDPDGHIVEARFFTLEEVEERLKG
;
A
#
# COMPACT_ATOMS: atom_id res chain seq x y z
N MET A 1 -10.29 25.08 6.18
CA MET A 1 -9.85 23.98 7.05
C MET A 1 -9.15 22.91 6.22
N ARG A 2 -7.98 22.48 6.65
CA ARG A 2 -7.21 21.48 5.93
C ARG A 2 -7.80 20.08 6.15
N ARG A 3 -7.88 19.32 5.07
CA ARG A 3 -8.30 17.94 5.16
C ARG A 3 -7.11 17.06 5.56
N GLU A 4 -7.29 16.26 6.59
CA GLU A 4 -6.28 15.32 7.06
C GLU A 4 -6.62 13.92 6.57
N ILE A 5 -5.64 13.25 5.96
CA ILE A 5 -5.81 11.90 5.44
C ILE A 5 -4.77 11.00 6.09
N LEU A 6 -5.21 9.88 6.62
CA LEU A 6 -4.34 8.90 7.24
C LEU A 6 -4.29 7.65 6.36
N VAL A 7 -3.09 7.24 6.00
CA VAL A 7 -2.87 6.06 5.15
C VAL A 7 -2.00 5.05 5.88
N ALA A 8 -2.36 3.78 5.79
CA ALA A 8 -1.57 2.69 6.34
C ALA A 8 -1.18 1.74 5.23
N ALA A 9 0.09 1.39 5.14
CA ALA A 9 0.63 0.52 4.11
C ALA A 9 1.54 -0.54 4.73
N ALA A 10 1.72 -1.64 4.01
CA ALA A 10 2.48 -2.78 4.49
C ALA A 10 3.75 -3.01 3.69
N ILE A 11 4.83 -3.31 4.39
CA ILE A 11 6.06 -3.81 3.79
C ILE A 11 6.06 -5.32 4.01
N LEU A 12 5.81 -6.05 2.93
CA LEU A 12 5.74 -7.51 2.95
C LEU A 12 6.88 -8.06 2.10
N LEU A 13 7.68 -8.94 2.69
CA LEU A 13 8.83 -9.52 2.01
C LEU A 13 8.61 -11.02 1.79
N ASP A 14 9.05 -11.52 0.64
CA ASP A 14 9.08 -12.96 0.41
C ASP A 14 10.36 -13.56 0.97
N SER A 15 10.54 -14.87 0.80
CA SER A 15 11.72 -15.58 1.34
C SER A 15 13.04 -15.13 0.71
N ARG A 16 12.99 -14.43 -0.41
CA ARG A 16 14.18 -13.91 -1.09
C ARG A 16 14.41 -12.43 -0.80
N GLY A 17 13.63 -11.85 0.11
CA GLY A 17 13.76 -10.44 0.44
C GLY A 17 13.17 -9.49 -0.61
N ARG A 18 12.35 -10.00 -1.52
CA ARG A 18 11.67 -9.15 -2.50
C ARG A 18 10.44 -8.52 -1.86
N VAL A 19 10.13 -7.30 -2.29
CA VAL A 19 9.07 -6.47 -1.70
C VAL A 19 7.82 -6.55 -2.55
N LEU A 20 6.67 -6.73 -1.91
CA LEU A 20 5.39 -6.73 -2.60
C LEU A 20 4.97 -5.31 -2.96
N LEU A 21 4.75 -5.06 -4.24
CA LEU A 21 4.15 -3.83 -4.72
C LEU A 21 2.87 -4.15 -5.47
N VAL A 22 1.95 -3.20 -5.47
CA VAL A 22 0.74 -3.27 -6.26
C VAL A 22 0.79 -2.19 -7.33
N GLY A 23 0.33 -2.54 -8.54
CA GLY A 23 0.23 -1.61 -9.63
C GLY A 23 -1.16 -1.02 -9.69
N ASN A 24 -1.24 0.29 -9.63
CA ASN A 24 -2.50 1.03 -9.62
C ASN A 24 -2.72 1.69 -10.98
N ASP A 25 -3.86 1.41 -11.59
CA ASP A 25 -4.27 2.08 -12.83
C ASP A 25 -5.55 2.86 -12.53
N TRP A 26 -5.41 4.17 -12.46
CA TRP A 26 -6.53 5.07 -12.18
C TRP A 26 -7.20 5.59 -13.45
N GLY A 27 -7.03 4.88 -14.57
CA GLY A 27 -7.64 5.26 -15.85
C GLY A 27 -6.89 6.33 -16.61
N ARG A 28 -5.63 6.54 -16.27
CA ARG A 28 -4.78 7.53 -16.95
C ARG A 28 -3.87 6.86 -17.98
N ARG A 29 -4.43 6.48 -19.11
CA ARG A 29 -3.70 6.03 -20.31
C ARG A 29 -2.41 5.24 -20.06
N GLY A 30 -2.54 4.01 -19.58
CA GLY A 30 -1.40 3.10 -19.46
C GLY A 30 -0.37 3.48 -18.40
N ARG A 31 -0.66 4.46 -17.55
CA ARG A 31 0.21 4.78 -16.43
C ARG A 31 -0.17 3.95 -15.22
N VAL A 32 0.62 2.93 -14.98
CA VAL A 32 0.48 2.12 -13.78
C VAL A 32 1.44 2.68 -12.74
N ARG A 33 0.92 3.04 -11.58
CA ARG A 33 1.74 3.49 -10.47
C ARG A 33 1.90 2.37 -9.48
N TYR A 34 3.13 2.15 -9.05
CA TYR A 34 3.43 1.10 -8.09
C TYR A 34 3.58 1.68 -6.69
N THR A 35 2.93 1.04 -5.74
CA THR A 35 2.97 1.45 -4.34
C THR A 35 3.02 0.21 -3.46
N LEU A 36 3.35 0.41 -2.18
CA LEU A 36 3.14 -0.62 -1.18
C LEU A 36 1.63 -0.87 -1.08
N PRO A 37 1.20 -2.10 -0.80
CA PRO A 37 -0.22 -2.35 -0.57
C PRO A 37 -0.70 -1.62 0.68
N GLY A 38 -1.84 -0.95 0.56
CA GLY A 38 -2.37 -0.16 1.66
C GLY A 38 -3.40 0.84 1.17
N GLY A 39 -3.87 1.67 2.05
CA GLY A 39 -4.86 2.68 1.70
C GLY A 39 -5.31 3.51 2.88
N THR A 40 -6.35 4.29 2.65
CA THR A 40 -6.88 5.22 3.64
C THR A 40 -7.49 4.50 4.83
N VAL A 41 -7.15 4.96 6.01
CA VAL A 41 -7.78 4.49 7.25
C VAL A 41 -9.18 5.09 7.30
N GLU A 42 -10.19 4.24 7.37
CA GLU A 42 -11.58 4.67 7.39
C GLU A 42 -12.02 5.04 8.81
N PRO A 43 -13.08 5.87 8.95
CA PRO A 43 -13.59 6.21 10.28
C PRO A 43 -13.91 4.96 11.08
N GLY A 44 -13.44 4.93 12.32
CA GLY A 44 -13.64 3.79 13.21
C GLY A 44 -12.62 2.68 13.09
N GLU A 45 -11.75 2.74 12.06
CA GLU A 45 -10.66 1.77 11.93
C GLU A 45 -9.41 2.23 12.63
N THR A 46 -8.65 1.28 13.14
CA THR A 46 -7.26 1.56 13.53
C THR A 46 -6.40 1.47 12.27
N ALA A 47 -5.18 1.98 12.34
CA ALA A 47 -4.24 1.87 11.22
C ALA A 47 -3.98 0.41 10.86
N VAL A 48 -3.84 -0.45 11.86
CA VAL A 48 -3.60 -1.89 11.65
C VAL A 48 -4.80 -2.55 10.97
N GLU A 49 -6.01 -2.21 11.38
CA GLU A 49 -7.22 -2.74 10.76
C GLU A 49 -7.32 -2.36 9.29
N ALA A 50 -7.02 -1.10 8.99
CA ALA A 50 -7.01 -0.61 7.60
C ALA A 50 -5.98 -1.36 6.76
N LEU A 51 -4.78 -1.54 7.31
CA LEU A 51 -3.71 -2.26 6.66
C LEU A 51 -4.13 -3.70 6.32
N VAL A 52 -4.70 -4.41 7.28
CA VAL A 52 -5.13 -5.79 7.10
C VAL A 52 -6.18 -5.88 6.00
N ARG A 53 -7.16 -4.99 6.03
CA ARG A 53 -8.24 -4.95 5.05
C ARG A 53 -7.69 -4.65 3.64
N GLU A 54 -6.88 -3.62 3.51
CA GLU A 54 -6.35 -3.20 2.22
C GLU A 54 -5.42 -4.26 1.61
N VAL A 55 -4.56 -4.88 2.41
CA VAL A 55 -3.68 -5.94 1.92
C VAL A 55 -4.52 -7.08 1.37
N ARG A 56 -5.60 -7.46 2.06
CA ARG A 56 -6.47 -8.52 1.62
C ARG A 56 -7.15 -8.18 0.28
N GLU A 57 -7.70 -6.99 0.19
CA GLU A 57 -8.39 -6.54 -1.02
C GLU A 57 -7.44 -6.43 -2.22
N GLU A 58 -6.29 -5.84 -2.01
CA GLU A 58 -5.36 -5.55 -3.11
C GLU A 58 -4.49 -6.73 -3.53
N THR A 59 -4.21 -7.65 -2.62
CA THR A 59 -3.26 -8.73 -2.90
C THR A 59 -3.82 -10.14 -2.70
N GLY A 60 -4.89 -10.29 -1.93
CA GLY A 60 -5.43 -11.59 -1.55
C GLY A 60 -4.71 -12.23 -0.37
N LEU A 61 -3.64 -11.61 0.12
CA LEU A 61 -2.87 -12.15 1.23
C LEU A 61 -3.51 -11.78 2.57
N ARG A 62 -3.27 -12.62 3.57
CA ARG A 62 -3.69 -12.35 4.94
C ARG A 62 -2.48 -11.94 5.78
N VAL A 63 -2.57 -10.79 6.42
CA VAL A 63 -1.55 -10.33 7.35
C VAL A 63 -1.63 -11.20 8.60
N ARG A 64 -0.50 -11.79 8.99
CA ARG A 64 -0.43 -12.62 10.21
C ARG A 64 -0.08 -11.78 11.43
N SER A 65 0.90 -10.90 11.29
CA SER A 65 1.30 -10.03 12.38
C SER A 65 1.88 -8.73 11.83
N VAL A 66 1.70 -7.67 12.58
CA VAL A 66 2.34 -6.38 12.28
C VAL A 66 3.48 -6.25 13.28
N GLU A 67 4.71 -6.18 12.76
CA GLU A 67 5.90 -6.22 13.59
C GLU A 67 6.28 -4.86 14.17
N HIS A 68 6.35 -3.86 13.31
CA HIS A 68 6.70 -2.52 13.75
C HIS A 68 6.38 -1.48 12.68
N LEU A 69 6.33 -0.24 13.10
CA LEU A 69 6.22 0.90 12.20
C LEU A 69 7.62 1.18 11.63
N ALA A 70 7.77 1.06 10.31
CA ALA A 70 9.05 1.25 9.66
C ALA A 70 9.36 2.72 9.41
N TYR A 71 8.37 3.47 8.88
CA TYR A 71 8.54 4.91 8.63
C TYR A 71 7.20 5.60 8.49
N VAL A 72 7.24 6.92 8.59
CA VAL A 72 6.08 7.79 8.39
C VAL A 72 6.49 8.87 7.39
N ILE A 73 5.62 9.12 6.43
CA ILE A 73 5.82 10.19 5.45
C ILE A 73 4.63 11.13 5.54
N GLN A 74 4.91 12.43 5.57
CA GLN A 74 3.89 13.45 5.54
C GLN A 74 3.97 14.16 4.19
N VAL A 75 2.84 14.23 3.50
CA VAL A 75 2.74 14.87 2.20
C VAL A 75 1.66 15.94 2.26
N GLU A 76 1.97 17.14 1.80
CA GLU A 76 0.99 18.22 1.72
C GLU A 76 0.66 18.50 0.26
N ASP A 77 -0.63 18.55 -0.04
CA ASP A 77 -1.12 18.97 -1.33
C ASP A 77 -1.84 20.30 -1.14
N ARG A 78 -1.14 21.39 -1.48
CA ARG A 78 -1.66 22.74 -1.26
C ARG A 78 -2.86 23.05 -2.16
N ARG A 79 -2.89 22.46 -3.33
CA ARG A 79 -3.99 22.68 -4.28
C ARG A 79 -5.30 22.16 -3.72
N LYS A 80 -5.26 20.99 -3.11
CA LYS A 80 -6.44 20.35 -2.52
C LYS A 80 -6.65 20.72 -1.06
N ASN A 81 -5.72 21.46 -0.49
CA ASN A 81 -5.72 21.77 0.93
C ASN A 81 -5.79 20.48 1.77
N GLU A 82 -4.93 19.53 1.43
CA GLU A 82 -4.87 18.22 2.09
C GLU A 82 -3.49 17.95 2.66
N ARG A 83 -3.47 17.22 3.75
CA ARG A 83 -2.24 16.68 4.32
C ARG A 83 -2.44 15.19 4.55
N THR A 84 -1.55 14.39 3.99
CA THR A 84 -1.59 12.94 4.14
C THR A 84 -0.45 12.51 5.05
N LEU A 85 -0.79 11.72 6.07
CA LEU A 85 0.18 11.04 6.90
C LEU A 85 0.14 9.58 6.52
N ALA A 86 1.22 9.10 5.90
CA ALA A 86 1.31 7.72 5.45
C ALA A 86 2.26 6.95 6.37
N MET A 87 1.77 5.86 6.93
CA MET A 87 2.53 4.99 7.83
C MET A 87 2.80 3.68 7.12
N ALA A 88 4.06 3.25 7.09
CA ALA A 88 4.45 1.97 6.51
C ALA A 88 4.88 1.02 7.63
N PHE A 89 4.19 -0.12 7.73
CA PHE A 89 4.43 -1.13 8.75
C PHE A 89 5.08 -2.38 8.14
N ARG A 90 6.08 -2.89 8.82
CA ARG A 90 6.62 -4.20 8.50
C ARG A 90 5.64 -5.25 9.03
N ALA A 91 5.26 -6.18 8.18
CA ALA A 91 4.28 -7.20 8.56
C ALA A 91 4.62 -8.55 7.94
N THR A 92 4.09 -9.61 8.53
CA THR A 92 4.17 -10.96 8.00
C THR A 92 2.81 -11.34 7.44
N TYR A 93 2.80 -12.33 6.57
CA TYR A 93 1.58 -12.71 5.84
C TYR A 93 1.57 -14.19 5.52
N GLU A 94 0.39 -14.65 5.08
CA GLU A 94 0.20 -16.01 4.58
C GLU A 94 -0.78 -15.96 3.43
N GLY A 95 -0.84 -17.05 2.66
CA GLY A 95 -1.76 -17.16 1.53
C GLY A 95 -1.06 -16.96 0.20
N LEU A 96 -1.87 -16.91 -0.86
CA LEU A 96 -1.39 -16.75 -2.24
C LEU A 96 -1.91 -15.43 -2.82
N LEU A 97 -1.12 -14.85 -3.70
CA LEU A 97 -1.54 -13.63 -4.41
C LEU A 97 -2.81 -13.90 -5.20
N ASN A 98 -3.86 -13.16 -4.89
CA ASN A 98 -5.16 -13.27 -5.55
C ASN A 98 -5.92 -11.95 -5.35
N PRO A 99 -5.53 -10.90 -6.09
CA PRO A 99 -6.14 -9.58 -5.91
C PRO A 99 -7.65 -9.61 -6.13
N ARG A 100 -8.39 -8.95 -5.24
CA ARG A 100 -9.84 -8.83 -5.33
C ARG A 100 -10.24 -7.39 -5.02
N ASP A 101 -9.53 -6.46 -5.63
CA ASP A 101 -9.77 -5.06 -5.38
C ASP A 101 -11.20 -4.66 -5.77
N PRO A 102 -12.06 -4.29 -4.82
CA PRO A 102 -13.43 -3.89 -5.12
C PRO A 102 -13.51 -2.61 -5.94
N ASP A 103 -12.50 -1.75 -5.86
CA ASP A 103 -12.47 -0.52 -6.64
C ASP A 103 -11.95 -0.73 -8.06
N GLY A 104 -11.36 -1.89 -8.34
CA GLY A 104 -10.97 -2.28 -9.68
C GLY A 104 -9.77 -1.57 -10.27
N HIS A 105 -9.02 -0.82 -9.49
CA HIS A 105 -7.85 -0.10 -10.00
C HIS A 105 -6.53 -0.84 -9.85
N ILE A 106 -6.51 -1.92 -9.07
CA ILE A 106 -5.30 -2.73 -8.92
C ILE A 106 -5.20 -3.71 -10.08
N VAL A 107 -4.18 -3.56 -10.90
CA VAL A 107 -3.98 -4.39 -12.09
C VAL A 107 -2.87 -5.42 -11.93
N GLU A 108 -2.07 -5.31 -10.88
CA GLU A 108 -0.96 -6.22 -10.64
C GLU A 108 -0.61 -6.21 -9.16
N ALA A 109 -0.22 -7.38 -8.65
CA ALA A 109 0.36 -7.50 -7.31
C ALA A 109 1.49 -8.52 -7.44
N ARG A 110 2.73 -8.10 -7.15
CA ARG A 110 3.89 -8.93 -7.40
C ARG A 110 5.06 -8.54 -6.51
N PHE A 111 5.93 -9.49 -6.23
CA PHE A 111 7.16 -9.23 -5.47
C PHE A 111 8.24 -8.73 -6.40
N PHE A 112 8.94 -7.70 -5.98
CA PHE A 112 9.99 -7.04 -6.76
C PHE A 112 11.30 -7.05 -5.97
N THR A 113 12.42 -7.15 -6.67
CA THR A 113 13.73 -6.97 -6.04
C THR A 113 13.87 -5.50 -5.65
N LEU A 114 14.83 -5.20 -4.77
CA LEU A 114 15.07 -3.81 -4.37
C LEU A 114 15.42 -2.93 -5.57
N GLU A 115 16.16 -3.47 -6.53
CA GLU A 115 16.49 -2.75 -7.76
C GLU A 115 15.23 -2.42 -8.56
N GLU A 116 14.33 -3.39 -8.69
CA GLU A 116 13.07 -3.19 -9.39
C GLU A 116 12.17 -2.20 -8.67
N VAL A 117 12.16 -2.25 -7.32
CA VAL A 117 11.41 -1.28 -6.52
C VAL A 117 11.88 0.13 -6.82
N GLU A 118 13.19 0.32 -6.84
CA GLU A 118 13.78 1.63 -7.12
C GLU A 118 13.35 2.13 -8.50
N GLU A 119 13.39 1.25 -9.50
CA GLU A 119 12.94 1.58 -10.85
C GLU A 119 11.47 1.97 -10.90
N ARG A 120 10.60 1.21 -10.23
CA ARG A 120 9.14 1.44 -10.25
C ARG A 120 8.74 2.71 -9.51
N LEU A 121 9.46 3.08 -8.46
CA LEU A 121 9.12 4.25 -7.65
C LEU A 121 9.72 5.54 -8.18
N LYS A 122 10.61 5.46 -9.14
CA LYS A 122 11.23 6.62 -9.76
C LYS A 122 10.27 7.45 -10.60
N GLY A 123 9.19 6.89 -10.94
CA GLY A 123 8.36 7.67 -11.67
C GLY A 123 7.42 7.58 -12.54
#